data_2c89e0722692477d5d06dc5ca4b485ed
#
_entry.id   2c89e0722692477d5d06dc5ca4b485ed
#
_cell.length_a   1.000
_cell.length_b   1.000
_cell.length_c   1.000
_cell.angle_alpha   90.00
_cell.angle_beta   90.00
_cell.angle_gamma   90.00
#
_symmetry.space_group_name_H-M   'P 1'
#
loop_
_entity.id
_entity.type
_entity.pdbx_description
1 polymer ?
#
loop_
_entity_poly.entity_id
_entity_poly.type
_entity_poly.pdbx_seq_one_letter_code
_entity_poly.pdbx_strand_id
1 'polypeptide(L)'
;MAKQSSSHGTGGDQAVEVVKKAVDPARLASFDMNDHLVALAWNEAFYADIIRSLTKIETTQIPTAGVIQEGSEIKMWWNREFCAGLTDMQVRGLLKHESLHLILLHTTARRYFPHWVWNWAADLAINSMIPETELPECGLIPGKAFPALTKKQTGEMKPEQIARHQKLSALIESFPKGESGEWYFGKLMDDETIEEMEQQRQKAEEDFKKMMEDLAEGMGGGGDSHDGWGDGEGVSEEDRQLAEGKVRQILKEAQQKADKTNSWGSVPAEMQAQIRKMVNGEIPWQSILRQFIGNTHRQDRLETWTRSSKKDPMGQPGTSWSYRASIGAFLDQSGSVDDEQLELLFGELASLSRKAEFTLFHFDTEVDEKSRTMYRKGMMSMPYRTRCGGTDFDGPHNFFVKHRKEFDAMIILTDGGAPKPKSANYRRAWVVTPGNKLAFEPDARDIVIQMTGKAKS
;
A
#
# COMPACT_ATOMS: atom_id res chain seq x y z
N MET A 1 34.06 -7.88 32.62
CA MET A 1 34.30 -7.01 31.44
C MET A 1 33.00 -6.94 30.66
N ALA A 2 32.20 -5.91 30.93
CA ALA A 2 30.93 -5.68 30.27
C ALA A 2 31.18 -4.96 28.95
N LYS A 3 30.72 -5.53 27.83
CA LYS A 3 30.70 -4.86 26.53
C LYS A 3 29.47 -3.97 26.49
N GLN A 4 29.70 -2.67 26.47
CA GLN A 4 28.72 -1.68 26.09
C GLN A 4 28.37 -1.87 24.61
N SER A 5 27.13 -2.20 24.33
CA SER A 5 26.57 -2.12 22.96
C SER A 5 26.09 -0.67 22.76
N SER A 6 26.77 0.05 21.90
CA SER A 6 26.34 1.36 21.42
C SER A 6 25.13 1.18 20.51
N SER A 7 23.96 1.58 20.97
CA SER A 7 22.77 1.75 20.14
C SER A 7 22.91 3.03 19.32
N HIS A 8 23.13 2.90 18.03
CA HIS A 8 23.02 4.02 17.08
C HIS A 8 21.55 4.12 16.66
N GLY A 9 20.85 5.08 17.27
CA GLY A 9 19.51 5.47 16.87
C GLY A 9 19.57 6.37 15.63
N THR A 10 18.88 5.97 14.60
CA THR A 10 18.66 6.74 13.37
C THR A 10 17.80 7.96 13.64
N GLY A 11 18.13 9.10 13.01
CA GLY A 11 17.72 10.48 13.36
C GLY A 11 16.24 10.86 13.17
N GLY A 12 15.29 9.94 13.17
CA GLY A 12 13.85 10.23 13.16
C GLY A 12 13.20 10.31 14.56
N ASP A 13 13.84 9.73 15.57
CA ASP A 13 13.25 9.52 16.91
C ASP A 13 13.60 10.58 17.98
N GLN A 14 14.27 11.67 17.62
CA GLN A 14 14.68 12.65 18.63
C GLN A 14 13.60 13.66 19.08
N ALA A 15 12.40 13.58 18.55
CA ALA A 15 11.37 14.57 18.86
C ALA A 15 10.59 14.31 20.16
N VAL A 16 10.48 13.04 20.58
CA VAL A 16 9.78 12.72 21.84
C VAL A 16 10.48 11.53 22.52
N GLU A 17 11.48 11.80 23.32
CA GLU A 17 11.89 10.84 24.32
C GLU A 17 10.74 10.74 25.33
N VAL A 18 9.85 9.77 25.11
CA VAL A 18 8.74 9.43 26.00
C VAL A 18 9.33 9.26 27.39
N VAL A 19 8.92 10.10 28.35
CA VAL A 19 9.23 9.88 29.75
C VAL A 19 8.78 8.46 30.07
N LYS A 20 9.72 7.54 30.15
CA LYS A 20 9.44 6.15 30.55
C LYS A 20 8.99 6.24 32.03
N LYS A 21 7.70 6.42 32.25
CA LYS A 21 7.11 6.08 33.55
C LYS A 21 7.46 4.63 33.77
N ALA A 22 8.11 4.31 34.89
CA ALA A 22 8.44 2.93 35.21
C ALA A 22 7.16 2.11 35.13
N VAL A 23 7.10 1.23 34.15
CA VAL A 23 5.92 0.36 33.95
C VAL A 23 5.86 -0.59 35.14
N ASP A 24 4.67 -0.76 35.72
CA ASP A 24 4.47 -1.75 36.77
C ASP A 24 4.86 -3.14 36.24
N PRO A 25 5.83 -3.81 36.86
CA PRO A 25 6.29 -5.14 36.41
C PRO A 25 5.16 -6.17 36.31
N ALA A 26 4.16 -6.09 37.21
CA ALA A 26 3.01 -6.99 37.16
C ALA A 26 2.15 -6.74 35.92
N ARG A 27 1.89 -5.46 35.56
CA ARG A 27 1.18 -5.08 34.35
C ARG A 27 1.96 -5.46 33.08
N LEU A 28 3.28 -5.24 33.08
CA LEU A 28 4.13 -5.63 31.94
C LEU A 28 4.07 -7.14 31.70
N ALA A 29 4.14 -7.95 32.75
CA ALA A 29 4.09 -9.40 32.67
C ALA A 29 2.71 -9.92 32.22
N SER A 30 1.62 -9.28 32.65
CA SER A 30 0.25 -9.69 32.32
C SER A 30 -0.34 -9.03 31.07
N PHE A 31 0.37 -8.09 30.43
CA PHE A 31 -0.16 -7.36 29.29
C PHE A 31 -0.38 -8.30 28.08
N ASP A 32 -1.61 -8.35 27.58
CA ASP A 32 -1.97 -9.04 26.33
C ASP A 32 -2.74 -8.09 25.40
N MET A 33 -2.18 -7.84 24.23
CA MET A 33 -2.81 -7.01 23.19
C MET A 33 -4.17 -7.57 22.75
N ASN A 34 -4.37 -8.89 22.82
CA ASN A 34 -5.64 -9.50 22.41
C ASN A 34 -6.79 -9.13 23.36
N ASP A 35 -6.53 -8.95 24.65
CA ASP A 35 -7.57 -8.50 25.60
C ASP A 35 -8.07 -7.10 25.24
N HIS A 36 -7.18 -6.21 24.85
CA HIS A 36 -7.52 -4.86 24.38
C HIS A 36 -8.26 -4.88 23.03
N LEU A 37 -7.92 -5.81 22.12
CA LEU A 37 -8.65 -6.00 20.86
C LEU A 37 -10.06 -6.55 21.09
N VAL A 38 -10.25 -7.44 22.05
CA VAL A 38 -11.57 -7.93 22.46
C VAL A 38 -12.38 -6.79 23.05
N ALA A 39 -11.81 -6.00 23.97
CA ALA A 39 -12.48 -4.84 24.56
C ALA A 39 -12.83 -3.77 23.49
N LEU A 40 -11.94 -3.54 22.51
CA LEU A 40 -12.23 -2.66 21.37
C LEU A 40 -13.41 -3.19 20.55
N ALA A 41 -13.48 -4.50 20.29
CA ALA A 41 -14.54 -5.11 19.49
C ALA A 41 -15.94 -4.95 20.11
N TRP A 42 -16.05 -4.84 21.42
CA TRP A 42 -17.32 -4.60 22.10
C TRP A 42 -17.86 -3.19 21.89
N ASN A 43 -17.01 -2.18 21.83
CA ASN A 43 -17.40 -0.79 21.78
C ASN A 43 -17.19 -0.16 20.40
N GLU A 44 -16.19 -0.60 19.68
CA GLU A 44 -15.66 0.00 18.45
C GLU A 44 -15.37 -1.09 17.42
N ALA A 45 -16.40 -1.88 17.08
CA ALA A 45 -16.25 -3.09 16.27
C ALA A 45 -15.61 -2.83 14.90
N PHE A 46 -15.90 -1.68 14.28
CA PHE A 46 -15.33 -1.31 12.97
C PHE A 46 -13.80 -1.22 13.04
N TYR A 47 -13.25 -0.49 14.01
CA TYR A 47 -11.79 -0.37 14.19
C TYR A 47 -11.16 -1.70 14.57
N ALA A 48 -11.83 -2.47 15.43
CA ALA A 48 -11.34 -3.79 15.84
C ALA A 48 -11.25 -4.77 14.66
N ASP A 49 -12.22 -4.77 13.75
CA ASP A 49 -12.20 -5.63 12.57
C ASP A 49 -11.03 -5.30 11.64
N ILE A 50 -10.67 -4.03 11.48
CA ILE A 50 -9.50 -3.59 10.71
C ILE A 50 -8.22 -4.14 11.33
N ILE A 51 -7.98 -3.88 12.63
CA ILE A 51 -6.74 -4.32 13.30
C ILE A 51 -6.65 -5.86 13.38
N ARG A 52 -7.77 -6.55 13.56
CA ARG A 52 -7.79 -8.03 13.59
C ARG A 52 -7.38 -8.66 12.27
N SER A 53 -7.59 -7.98 11.16
CA SER A 53 -7.20 -8.43 9.82
C SER A 53 -5.69 -8.31 9.57
N LEU A 54 -4.95 -7.61 10.41
CA LEU A 54 -3.50 -7.44 10.28
C LEU A 54 -2.72 -8.51 11.04
N THR A 55 -1.52 -8.82 10.54
CA THR A 55 -0.51 -9.54 11.31
C THR A 55 0.08 -8.59 12.36
N LYS A 56 0.02 -8.98 13.65
CA LYS A 56 0.55 -8.20 14.76
C LYS A 56 1.89 -8.77 15.21
N ILE A 57 2.92 -7.93 15.27
CA ILE A 57 4.28 -8.31 15.63
C ILE A 57 4.69 -7.52 16.88
N GLU A 58 4.95 -8.25 17.97
CA GLU A 58 5.58 -7.67 19.14
C GLU A 58 7.07 -7.47 18.87
N THR A 59 7.58 -6.25 19.11
CA THR A 59 8.97 -5.92 18.84
C THR A 59 9.47 -4.80 19.74
N THR A 60 10.77 -4.80 20.02
CA THR A 60 11.46 -3.69 20.70
C THR A 60 12.17 -2.77 19.71
N GLN A 61 12.06 -3.02 18.42
CA GLN A 61 12.71 -2.21 17.37
C GLN A 61 12.04 -0.85 17.21
N ILE A 62 10.75 -0.73 17.51
CA ILE A 62 10.06 0.56 17.57
C ILE A 62 9.76 0.94 19.01
N PRO A 63 9.80 2.27 19.33
CA PRO A 63 9.54 2.72 20.68
C PRO A 63 8.06 2.66 21.09
N THR A 64 7.13 2.66 20.13
CA THR A 64 5.67 2.78 20.33
C THR A 64 4.90 1.64 19.66
N ALA A 65 3.98 1.95 18.80
CA ALA A 65 3.32 1.04 17.86
C ALA A 65 3.17 1.74 16.50
N GLY A 66 2.94 0.97 15.45
CA GLY A 66 2.73 1.52 14.11
C GLY A 66 2.27 0.47 13.11
N VAL A 67 1.49 0.90 12.12
CA VAL A 67 1.15 0.11 10.94
C VAL A 67 2.19 0.37 9.86
N ILE A 68 2.82 -0.69 9.40
CA ILE A 68 3.98 -0.63 8.52
C ILE A 68 3.69 -1.49 7.27
N GLN A 69 4.06 -0.95 6.12
CA GLN A 69 4.05 -1.72 4.87
C GLN A 69 5.39 -2.45 4.71
N GLU A 70 5.34 -3.77 4.62
CA GLU A 70 6.47 -4.63 4.27
C GLU A 70 6.18 -5.36 2.95
N GLY A 71 6.82 -4.92 1.86
CA GLY A 71 6.49 -5.41 0.53
C GLY A 71 5.02 -5.17 0.20
N SER A 72 4.30 -6.23 -0.14
CA SER A 72 2.86 -6.18 -0.44
C SER A 72 1.96 -6.39 0.78
N GLU A 73 2.51 -6.49 2.00
CA GLU A 73 1.75 -6.73 3.22
C GLU A 73 1.73 -5.53 4.15
N ILE A 74 0.65 -5.40 4.93
CA ILE A 74 0.53 -4.43 6.00
C ILE A 74 0.54 -5.19 7.32
N LYS A 75 1.41 -4.76 8.21
CA LYS A 75 1.57 -5.36 9.54
C LYS A 75 1.46 -4.29 10.60
N MET A 76 1.00 -4.67 11.79
CA MET A 76 1.03 -3.83 12.97
C MET A 76 2.18 -4.27 13.87
N TRP A 77 3.15 -3.37 14.06
CA TRP A 77 4.23 -3.56 15.02
C TRP A 77 3.89 -2.84 16.31
N TRP A 78 4.27 -3.40 17.44
CA TRP A 78 3.98 -2.79 18.74
C TRP A 78 5.01 -3.17 19.80
N ASN A 79 5.28 -2.22 20.69
CA ASN A 79 6.22 -2.37 21.79
C ASN A 79 5.45 -2.65 23.10
N ARG A 80 5.76 -3.79 23.73
CA ARG A 80 5.10 -4.22 24.96
C ARG A 80 5.29 -3.22 26.12
N GLU A 81 6.51 -2.71 26.32
CA GLU A 81 6.77 -1.77 27.40
C GLU A 81 5.95 -0.49 27.24
N PHE A 82 5.90 0.05 26.04
CA PHE A 82 5.09 1.22 25.72
C PHE A 82 3.61 0.96 25.98
N CYS A 83 3.06 -0.09 25.41
CA CYS A 83 1.64 -0.41 25.52
C CYS A 83 1.23 -0.73 26.96
N ALA A 84 2.04 -1.47 27.70
CA ALA A 84 1.80 -1.75 29.12
C ALA A 84 1.89 -0.51 30.00
N GLY A 85 2.63 0.55 29.59
CA GLY A 85 2.69 1.84 30.27
C GLY A 85 1.44 2.70 30.08
N LEU A 86 0.59 2.39 29.10
CA LEU A 86 -0.65 3.11 28.81
C LEU A 86 -1.82 2.59 29.66
N THR A 87 -2.82 3.43 29.86
CA THR A 87 -4.11 2.99 30.42
C THR A 87 -4.87 2.16 29.36
N ASP A 88 -5.84 1.34 29.78
CA ASP A 88 -6.65 0.54 28.83
C ASP A 88 -7.41 1.42 27.83
N MET A 89 -7.78 2.62 28.25
CA MET A 89 -8.42 3.62 27.37
C MET A 89 -7.44 4.13 26.33
N GLN A 90 -6.21 4.42 26.72
CA GLN A 90 -5.15 4.86 25.81
C GLN A 90 -4.71 3.77 24.84
N VAL A 91 -4.66 2.50 25.27
CA VAL A 91 -4.40 1.37 24.36
C VAL A 91 -5.50 1.27 23.30
N ARG A 92 -6.78 1.46 23.69
CA ARG A 92 -7.88 1.50 22.72
C ARG A 92 -7.75 2.66 21.75
N GLY A 93 -7.40 3.84 22.25
CA GLY A 93 -7.12 5.02 21.42
C GLY A 93 -5.96 4.79 20.45
N LEU A 94 -4.88 4.13 20.88
CA LEU A 94 -3.77 3.73 20.03
C LEU A 94 -4.23 2.80 18.91
N LEU A 95 -5.04 1.79 19.19
CA LEU A 95 -5.58 0.89 18.18
C LEU A 95 -6.51 1.59 17.18
N LYS A 96 -7.30 2.57 17.63
CA LYS A 96 -8.06 3.45 16.72
C LYS A 96 -7.15 4.29 15.84
N HIS A 97 -6.09 4.86 16.41
CA HIS A 97 -5.09 5.65 15.70
C HIS A 97 -4.47 4.84 14.55
N GLU A 98 -3.98 3.64 14.83
CA GLU A 98 -3.41 2.75 13.81
C GLU A 98 -4.44 2.37 12.73
N SER A 99 -5.69 2.15 13.12
CA SER A 99 -6.78 1.91 12.15
C SER A 99 -7.02 3.11 11.25
N LEU A 100 -6.94 4.33 11.78
CA LEU A 100 -7.15 5.56 11.01
C LEU A 100 -6.04 5.80 9.99
N HIS A 101 -4.79 5.41 10.26
CA HIS A 101 -3.74 5.42 9.24
C HIS A 101 -4.10 4.57 8.02
N LEU A 102 -4.75 3.42 8.23
CA LEU A 102 -5.21 2.56 7.14
C LEU A 102 -6.44 3.14 6.44
N ILE A 103 -7.42 3.62 7.20
CA ILE A 103 -8.65 4.22 6.66
C ILE A 103 -8.31 5.41 5.77
N LEU A 104 -7.37 6.24 6.19
CA LEU A 104 -6.93 7.43 5.45
C LEU A 104 -5.84 7.12 4.40
N LEU A 105 -5.44 5.85 4.23
CA LEU A 105 -4.42 5.38 3.29
C LEU A 105 -3.04 6.03 3.47
N HIS A 106 -2.69 6.45 4.69
CA HIS A 106 -1.42 7.11 5.00
C HIS A 106 -0.22 6.19 4.80
N THR A 107 -0.42 4.88 4.91
CA THR A 107 0.63 3.87 4.70
C THR A 107 0.85 3.49 3.24
N THR A 108 -0.07 3.83 2.33
CA THR A 108 -0.05 3.35 0.94
C THR A 108 -0.16 4.48 -0.07
N ALA A 109 -1.37 5.01 -0.31
CA ALA A 109 -1.65 5.95 -1.40
C ALA A 109 -1.30 7.40 -1.07
N ARG A 110 -1.44 7.81 0.20
CA ARG A 110 -1.23 9.19 0.65
C ARG A 110 0.09 9.27 1.42
N ARG A 111 1.19 9.42 0.68
CA ARG A 111 2.53 9.58 1.25
C ARG A 111 3.19 10.80 0.62
N TYR A 112 3.69 11.69 1.47
CA TYR A 112 4.39 12.90 1.06
C TYR A 112 5.83 12.85 1.57
N PHE A 113 6.70 13.58 0.93
CA PHE A 113 8.11 13.68 1.28
C PHE A 113 8.43 15.09 1.79
N PRO A 114 9.22 15.26 2.88
CA PRO A 114 9.89 14.22 3.69
C PRO A 114 8.91 13.40 4.55
N HIS A 115 9.12 12.08 4.61
CA HIS A 115 8.18 11.17 5.28
C HIS A 115 8.01 11.46 6.78
N TRP A 116 9.04 11.88 7.49
CA TRP A 116 8.93 12.19 8.90
C TRP A 116 8.00 13.41 9.17
N VAL A 117 8.02 14.42 8.30
CA VAL A 117 7.07 15.55 8.37
C VAL A 117 5.66 15.07 8.06
N TRP A 118 5.54 14.20 7.05
CA TRP A 118 4.25 13.60 6.72
C TRP A 118 3.66 12.76 7.86
N ASN A 119 4.48 11.98 8.56
CA ASN A 119 4.03 11.22 9.74
C ASN A 119 3.47 12.14 10.82
N TRP A 120 4.16 13.24 11.13
CA TRP A 120 3.65 14.23 12.09
C TRP A 120 2.34 14.84 11.62
N ALA A 121 2.23 15.22 10.36
CA ALA A 121 1.03 15.80 9.78
C ALA A 121 -0.15 14.81 9.80
N ALA A 122 0.11 13.54 9.50
CA ALA A 122 -0.88 12.47 9.56
C ALA A 122 -1.35 12.23 10.99
N ASP A 123 -0.43 12.22 11.96
CA ASP A 123 -0.75 12.06 13.38
C ASP A 123 -1.58 13.23 13.91
N LEU A 124 -1.25 14.47 13.54
CA LEU A 124 -2.06 15.64 13.89
C LEU A 124 -3.49 15.52 13.38
N ALA A 125 -3.66 15.08 12.13
CA ALA A 125 -4.99 14.88 11.56
C ALA A 125 -5.76 13.78 12.30
N ILE A 126 -5.15 12.64 12.55
CA ILE A 126 -5.75 11.50 13.25
C ILE A 126 -6.08 11.85 14.69
N ASN A 127 -5.14 12.46 15.42
CA ASN A 127 -5.32 12.78 16.84
C ASN A 127 -6.38 13.86 17.06
N SER A 128 -6.70 14.65 16.04
CA SER A 128 -7.85 15.57 16.11
C SER A 128 -9.21 14.85 16.06
N MET A 129 -9.25 13.58 15.61
CA MET A 129 -10.47 12.76 15.49
C MET A 129 -10.70 11.85 16.71
N ILE A 130 -9.68 11.64 17.54
CA ILE A 130 -9.73 10.77 18.72
C ILE A 130 -9.92 11.64 19.97
N PRO A 131 -10.80 11.25 20.92
CA PRO A 131 -10.91 11.96 22.19
C PRO A 131 -9.57 12.04 22.92
N GLU A 132 -9.20 13.21 23.45
CA GLU A 132 -7.91 13.42 24.13
C GLU A 132 -7.70 12.46 25.30
N THR A 133 -8.76 12.01 25.96
CA THR A 133 -8.69 11.02 27.06
C THR A 133 -8.24 9.64 26.60
N GLU A 134 -8.35 9.35 25.31
CA GLU A 134 -7.93 8.09 24.69
C GLU A 134 -6.51 8.19 24.09
N LEU A 135 -5.94 9.39 24.01
CA LEU A 135 -4.60 9.59 23.46
C LEU A 135 -3.52 9.49 24.54
N PRO A 136 -2.33 8.96 24.23
CA PRO A 136 -1.15 9.05 25.09
C PRO A 136 -0.77 10.52 25.34
N GLU A 137 -0.19 10.81 26.52
CA GLU A 137 0.25 12.17 26.87
C GLU A 137 1.30 12.75 25.89
N CYS A 138 2.05 11.85 25.22
CA CYS A 138 3.07 12.20 24.23
C CYS A 138 2.52 12.41 22.81
N GLY A 139 1.22 12.23 22.58
CA GLY A 139 0.61 12.37 21.26
C GLY A 139 0.66 13.81 20.74
N LEU A 140 0.90 13.98 19.44
CA LEU A 140 0.82 15.28 18.76
C LEU A 140 -0.66 15.66 18.61
N ILE A 141 -1.13 16.67 19.33
CA ILE A 141 -2.53 17.11 19.33
C ILE A 141 -2.59 18.56 18.87
N PRO A 142 -3.28 18.88 17.76
CA PRO A 142 -3.44 20.26 17.31
C PRO A 142 -4.14 21.11 18.37
N GLY A 143 -3.69 22.35 18.54
CA GLY A 143 -4.22 23.26 19.54
C GLY A 143 -3.75 22.98 20.98
N LYS A 144 -2.77 22.09 21.15
CA LYS A 144 -2.23 21.73 22.46
C LYS A 144 -0.69 21.81 22.47
N ALA A 145 -0.16 22.51 23.44
CA ALA A 145 1.28 22.55 23.66
C ALA A 145 1.84 21.17 24.04
N PHE A 146 3.09 20.94 23.69
CA PHE A 146 3.80 19.73 24.13
C PHE A 146 3.90 19.67 25.66
N PRO A 147 3.99 18.47 26.24
CA PRO A 147 4.27 18.33 27.66
C PRO A 147 5.55 19.09 28.04
N ALA A 148 5.49 19.76 29.17
CA ALA A 148 6.65 20.50 29.67
C ALA A 148 7.86 19.58 29.90
N LEU A 149 9.03 20.00 29.44
CA LEU A 149 10.27 19.26 29.67
C LEU A 149 10.54 19.09 31.17
N THR A 150 10.85 17.88 31.58
CA THR A 150 11.26 17.60 32.95
C THR A 150 12.65 18.18 33.24
N LYS A 151 12.97 18.41 34.52
CA LYS A 151 14.31 18.91 34.93
C LYS A 151 15.45 18.01 34.43
N LYS A 152 15.20 16.69 34.33
CA LYS A 152 16.17 15.73 33.79
C LYS A 152 16.41 15.98 32.33
N GLN A 153 15.33 16.03 31.52
CA GLN A 153 15.38 16.30 30.08
C GLN A 153 16.05 17.65 29.79
N THR A 154 15.65 18.70 30.51
CA THR A 154 16.28 20.04 30.36
C THR A 154 17.78 20.02 30.68
N GLY A 155 18.22 19.15 31.60
CA GLY A 155 19.65 19.03 31.95
C GLY A 155 20.47 18.22 30.95
N GLU A 156 19.82 17.33 30.18
CA GLU A 156 20.46 16.46 29.17
C GLU A 156 20.45 17.10 27.77
N MET A 157 19.53 18.03 27.51
CA MET A 157 19.38 18.68 26.20
C MET A 157 20.27 19.95 26.08
N LYS A 158 20.73 20.19 24.85
CA LYS A 158 21.40 21.44 24.51
C LYS A 158 20.39 22.59 24.45
N PRO A 159 20.83 23.85 24.76
CA PRO A 159 19.94 25.02 24.70
C PRO A 159 19.18 25.17 23.37
N GLU A 160 19.83 24.84 22.26
CA GLU A 160 19.24 24.86 20.92
C GLU A 160 18.09 23.84 20.76
N GLN A 161 18.21 22.65 21.34
CA GLN A 161 17.18 21.65 21.34
C GLN A 161 15.96 22.06 22.16
N ILE A 162 16.21 22.71 23.31
CA ILE A 162 15.14 23.27 24.18
C ILE A 162 14.39 24.37 23.41
N ALA A 163 15.12 25.30 22.79
CA ALA A 163 14.51 26.38 22.00
C ALA A 163 13.69 25.84 20.83
N ARG A 164 14.21 24.81 20.15
CA ARG A 164 13.49 24.10 19.07
C ARG A 164 12.21 23.45 19.58
N HIS A 165 12.27 22.71 20.68
CA HIS A 165 11.10 22.09 21.32
C HIS A 165 10.02 23.13 21.64
N GLN A 166 10.42 24.32 22.18
CA GLN A 166 9.48 25.40 22.47
C GLN A 166 8.83 25.98 21.20
N LYS A 167 9.62 26.21 20.13
CA LYS A 167 9.10 26.69 18.85
C LYS A 167 8.09 25.72 18.25
N LEU A 168 8.45 24.44 18.19
CA LEU A 168 7.55 23.39 17.66
C LEU A 168 6.29 23.25 18.53
N SER A 169 6.41 23.32 19.84
CA SER A 169 5.26 23.31 20.75
C SER A 169 4.31 24.47 20.46
N ALA A 170 4.83 25.69 20.31
CA ALA A 170 4.01 26.85 19.96
C ALA A 170 3.36 26.74 18.56
N LEU A 171 4.10 26.17 17.61
CA LEU A 171 3.57 25.92 16.25
C LEU A 171 2.36 24.97 16.31
N ILE A 172 2.51 23.81 16.95
CA ILE A 172 1.45 22.80 17.07
C ILE A 172 0.26 23.35 17.88
N GLU A 173 0.51 24.12 18.94
CA GLU A 173 -0.54 24.78 19.72
C GLU A 173 -1.35 25.79 18.89
N SER A 174 -0.73 26.41 17.87
CA SER A 174 -1.42 27.35 16.97
C SER A 174 -2.33 26.66 15.95
N PHE A 175 -2.21 25.36 15.75
CA PHE A 175 -2.96 24.64 14.72
C PHE A 175 -4.43 24.39 15.12
N PRO A 176 -5.39 24.66 14.23
CA PRO A 176 -6.78 24.29 14.43
C PRO A 176 -6.94 22.76 14.42
N LYS A 177 -7.97 22.23 15.10
CA LYS A 177 -8.36 20.83 15.04
C LYS A 177 -9.21 20.56 13.81
N GLY A 178 -9.15 19.31 13.30
CA GLY A 178 -10.04 18.83 12.25
C GLY A 178 -9.57 19.08 10.83
N GLU A 179 -8.36 19.59 10.64
CA GLU A 179 -7.78 19.77 9.31
C GLU A 179 -7.22 18.46 8.74
N SER A 180 -6.98 18.43 7.43
CA SER A 180 -6.42 17.25 6.77
C SER A 180 -4.92 17.10 7.00
N GLY A 181 -4.40 15.87 6.82
CA GLY A 181 -2.96 15.63 6.88
C GLY A 181 -2.16 16.52 5.90
N GLU A 182 -2.70 16.77 4.71
CA GLU A 182 -2.08 17.64 3.71
C GLU A 182 -2.03 19.09 4.17
N TRP A 183 -3.06 19.56 4.87
CA TRP A 183 -3.07 20.92 5.43
C TRP A 183 -1.97 21.08 6.49
N TYR A 184 -1.89 20.13 7.45
CA TYR A 184 -0.83 20.17 8.47
C TYR A 184 0.54 20.02 7.84
N PHE A 185 0.69 19.14 6.84
CA PHE A 185 1.94 18.95 6.11
C PHE A 185 2.41 20.27 5.46
N GLY A 186 1.52 20.97 4.75
CA GLY A 186 1.84 22.26 4.17
C GLY A 186 2.28 23.28 5.22
N LYS A 187 1.58 23.35 6.37
CA LYS A 187 1.93 24.26 7.46
C LYS A 187 3.24 23.92 8.15
N LEU A 188 3.55 22.64 8.30
CA LEU A 188 4.84 22.20 8.82
C LEU A 188 5.98 22.52 7.84
N MET A 189 5.78 22.29 6.56
CA MET A 189 6.78 22.59 5.52
C MET A 189 7.04 24.08 5.32
N ASP A 190 6.09 24.94 5.69
CA ASP A 190 6.24 26.41 5.67
C ASP A 190 7.04 26.93 6.89
N ASP A 191 7.36 26.10 7.89
CA ASP A 191 8.02 26.53 9.14
C ASP A 191 9.54 26.40 9.05
N GLU A 192 10.24 27.50 9.36
CA GLU A 192 11.72 27.57 9.31
C GLU A 192 12.39 26.52 10.22
N THR A 193 11.77 26.16 11.35
CA THR A 193 12.34 25.17 12.28
C THR A 193 12.32 23.77 11.67
N ILE A 194 11.28 23.44 10.91
CA ILE A 194 11.16 22.17 10.17
C ILE A 194 12.18 22.14 9.04
N GLU A 195 12.32 23.24 8.30
CA GLU A 195 13.33 23.34 7.23
C GLU A 195 14.75 23.15 7.77
N GLU A 196 15.10 23.80 8.89
CA GLU A 196 16.39 23.60 9.57
C GLU A 196 16.61 22.15 10.00
N MET A 197 15.57 21.48 10.50
CA MET A 197 15.64 20.06 10.88
C MET A 197 15.89 19.15 9.69
N GLU A 198 15.22 19.40 8.57
CA GLU A 198 15.40 18.64 7.35
C GLU A 198 16.80 18.79 6.77
N GLN A 199 17.32 20.02 6.73
CA GLN A 199 18.69 20.27 6.28
C GLN A 199 19.73 19.56 7.15
N GLN A 200 19.54 19.56 8.48
CA GLN A 200 20.42 18.83 9.40
C GLN A 200 20.36 17.33 9.20
N ARG A 201 19.17 16.80 8.95
CA ARG A 201 18.96 15.35 8.66
C ARG A 201 19.65 14.94 7.37
N GLN A 202 19.44 15.68 6.29
CA GLN A 202 20.07 15.42 4.99
C GLN A 202 21.60 15.44 5.10
N LYS A 203 22.13 16.42 5.81
CA LYS A 203 23.58 16.49 6.05
C LYS A 203 24.12 15.29 6.85
N ALA A 204 23.40 14.88 7.90
CA ALA A 204 23.79 13.72 8.69
C ALA A 204 23.75 12.42 7.87
N GLU A 205 22.77 12.27 6.97
CA GLU A 205 22.64 11.15 6.06
C GLU A 205 23.77 11.11 5.02
N GLU A 206 24.12 12.26 4.43
CA GLU A 206 25.27 12.38 3.53
C GLU A 206 26.60 12.05 4.24
N ASP A 207 26.80 12.55 5.45
CA ASP A 207 28.00 12.27 6.26
C ASP A 207 28.08 10.78 6.62
N PHE A 208 26.95 10.15 6.96
CA PHE A 208 26.87 8.70 7.21
C PHE A 208 27.16 7.90 5.97
N LYS A 209 26.59 8.26 4.82
CA LYS A 209 26.83 7.60 3.54
C LYS A 209 28.32 7.65 3.15
N LYS A 210 28.95 8.83 3.27
CA LYS A 210 30.40 8.96 3.04
C LYS A 210 31.21 8.10 3.99
N MET A 211 30.86 8.05 5.27
CA MET A 211 31.52 7.19 6.24
C MET A 211 31.40 5.72 5.89
N MET A 212 30.24 5.28 5.37
CA MET A 212 30.02 3.89 4.93
C MET A 212 30.76 3.58 3.63
N GLU A 213 30.84 4.53 2.69
CA GLU A 213 31.66 4.39 1.46
C GLU A 213 33.15 4.26 1.80
N ASP A 214 33.68 5.11 2.68
CA ASP A 214 35.07 5.05 3.15
C ASP A 214 35.39 3.73 3.87
N LEU A 215 34.43 3.20 4.66
CA LEU A 215 34.55 1.90 5.32
C LEU A 215 34.51 0.74 4.31
N ALA A 216 33.68 0.81 3.27
CA ALA A 216 33.57 -0.20 2.22
C ALA A 216 34.83 -0.25 1.37
N GLU A 217 35.44 0.89 1.04
CA GLU A 217 36.73 0.96 0.35
C GLU A 217 37.87 0.34 1.17
N GLY A 218 37.81 0.48 2.51
CA GLY A 218 38.81 -0.05 3.44
C GLY A 218 38.71 -1.54 3.73
N MET A 219 37.56 -2.20 3.53
CA MET A 219 37.31 -3.58 3.96
C MET A 219 37.04 -4.58 2.82
N GLY A 220 37.01 -4.17 1.56
CA GLY A 220 36.97 -5.10 0.39
C GLY A 220 35.84 -6.13 0.40
N GLY A 221 34.65 -5.80 0.87
CA GLY A 221 33.55 -6.75 0.91
C GLY A 221 32.19 -6.06 1.05
N GLY A 222 31.29 -6.34 0.11
CA GLY A 222 29.96 -5.81 0.05
C GLY A 222 29.16 -6.06 1.33
N GLY A 223 28.87 -5.00 2.05
CA GLY A 223 27.87 -4.97 3.10
C GLY A 223 26.50 -4.75 2.48
N ASP A 224 25.57 -5.67 2.73
CA ASP A 224 24.16 -5.43 2.50
C ASP A 224 23.74 -4.23 3.37
N SER A 225 23.34 -3.15 2.72
CA SER A 225 22.79 -2.00 3.41
C SER A 225 21.40 -2.37 3.95
N HIS A 226 21.28 -2.37 5.27
CA HIS A 226 20.00 -2.50 5.95
C HIS A 226 19.21 -1.16 5.88
N ASP A 227 18.81 -0.74 4.69
CA ASP A 227 17.94 0.41 4.43
C ASP A 227 16.47 0.01 4.51
N GLY A 228 16.02 -0.49 5.65
CA GLY A 228 14.63 -0.98 5.82
C GLY A 228 13.73 -0.15 6.71
N TRP A 229 14.19 0.98 7.28
CA TRP A 229 13.50 1.57 8.45
C TRP A 229 13.20 3.06 8.36
N GLY A 230 13.05 3.65 7.26
CA GLY A 230 12.71 5.06 7.29
C GLY A 230 11.73 5.48 6.22
N ASP A 231 12.05 5.25 4.98
CA ASP A 231 11.41 6.04 3.94
C ASP A 231 10.63 5.22 2.90
N GLY A 232 10.53 3.90 3.06
CA GLY A 232 9.87 3.03 2.07
C GLY A 232 10.56 3.04 0.70
N GLU A 233 11.83 3.45 0.65
CA GLU A 233 12.63 3.47 -0.57
C GLU A 233 12.97 2.08 -1.14
N GLY A 234 12.57 1.01 -0.47
CA GLY A 234 12.71 -0.36 -0.97
C GLY A 234 11.42 -1.00 -1.47
N VAL A 235 10.26 -0.32 -1.29
CA VAL A 235 8.97 -0.89 -1.68
C VAL A 235 8.65 -0.51 -3.12
N SER A 236 8.53 -1.53 -3.99
CA SER A 236 8.17 -1.31 -5.38
C SER A 236 6.78 -0.67 -5.51
N GLU A 237 6.54 0.08 -6.58
CA GLU A 237 5.22 0.64 -6.87
C GLU A 237 4.15 -0.46 -6.99
N GLU A 238 4.55 -1.64 -7.43
CA GLU A 238 3.70 -2.82 -7.53
C GLU A 238 3.30 -3.35 -6.14
N ASP A 239 4.23 -3.40 -5.20
CA ASP A 239 3.95 -3.79 -3.83
C ASP A 239 3.05 -2.78 -3.11
N ARG A 240 3.26 -1.48 -3.36
CA ARG A 240 2.38 -0.43 -2.81
C ARG A 240 0.94 -0.59 -3.27
N GLN A 241 0.73 -0.85 -4.54
CA GLN A 241 -0.60 -1.02 -5.10
C GLN A 241 -1.26 -2.32 -4.64
N LEU A 242 -0.48 -3.39 -4.44
CA LEU A 242 -0.97 -4.62 -3.83
C LEU A 242 -1.37 -4.39 -2.36
N ALA A 243 -0.55 -3.68 -1.60
CA ALA A 243 -0.85 -3.31 -0.22
C ALA A 243 -2.10 -2.43 -0.15
N GLU A 244 -2.24 -1.42 -1.02
CA GLU A 244 -3.44 -0.59 -1.11
C GLU A 244 -4.69 -1.43 -1.43
N GLY A 245 -4.59 -2.37 -2.38
CA GLY A 245 -5.67 -3.29 -2.70
C GLY A 245 -6.11 -4.13 -1.49
N LYS A 246 -5.16 -4.63 -0.70
CA LYS A 246 -5.44 -5.36 0.55
C LYS A 246 -6.11 -4.45 1.60
N VAL A 247 -5.60 -3.24 1.79
CA VAL A 247 -6.22 -2.26 2.71
C VAL A 247 -7.66 -1.98 2.30
N ARG A 248 -7.92 -1.71 1.02
CA ARG A 248 -9.28 -1.47 0.51
C ARG A 248 -10.19 -2.68 0.72
N GLN A 249 -9.68 -3.90 0.56
CA GLN A 249 -10.44 -5.12 0.83
C GLN A 249 -10.78 -5.24 2.33
N ILE A 250 -9.81 -5.04 3.23
CA ILE A 250 -10.03 -5.03 4.68
C ILE A 250 -11.12 -4.02 5.06
N LEU A 251 -11.01 -2.79 4.53
CA LEU A 251 -12.00 -1.74 4.78
C LEU A 251 -13.38 -2.09 4.24
N LYS A 252 -13.45 -2.76 3.09
CA LYS A 252 -14.71 -3.24 2.49
C LYS A 252 -15.40 -4.28 3.37
N GLU A 253 -14.66 -5.26 3.84
CA GLU A 253 -15.18 -6.30 4.72
C GLU A 253 -15.65 -5.72 6.07
N ALA A 254 -14.85 -4.84 6.68
CA ALA A 254 -15.22 -4.13 7.90
C ALA A 254 -16.47 -3.24 7.71
N GLN A 255 -16.54 -2.50 6.60
CA GLN A 255 -17.70 -1.66 6.24
C GLN A 255 -18.97 -2.48 6.06
N GLN A 256 -18.91 -3.57 5.28
CA GLN A 256 -20.08 -4.43 5.07
C GLN A 256 -20.61 -5.05 6.36
N LYS A 257 -19.70 -5.42 7.27
CA LYS A 257 -20.06 -5.95 8.58
C LYS A 257 -20.66 -4.86 9.45
N ALA A 258 -20.05 -3.68 9.53
CA ALA A 258 -20.55 -2.55 10.29
C ALA A 258 -21.93 -2.08 9.81
N ASP A 259 -22.19 -2.06 8.50
CA ASP A 259 -23.49 -1.73 7.94
C ASP A 259 -24.57 -2.78 8.28
N LYS A 260 -24.23 -4.07 8.24
CA LYS A 260 -25.15 -5.17 8.58
C LYS A 260 -25.55 -5.18 10.06
N THR A 261 -24.61 -4.88 10.94
CA THR A 261 -24.79 -4.96 12.39
C THR A 261 -25.01 -3.60 13.05
N ASN A 262 -25.01 -2.52 12.27
CA ASN A 262 -25.06 -1.12 12.74
C ASN A 262 -23.99 -0.83 13.82
N SER A 263 -22.77 -1.33 13.62
CA SER A 263 -21.67 -1.32 14.60
C SER A 263 -20.49 -0.45 14.16
N TRP A 264 -20.75 0.75 13.67
CA TRP A 264 -19.73 1.72 13.28
C TRP A 264 -18.98 2.33 14.49
N GLY A 265 -19.49 2.16 15.70
CA GLY A 265 -18.88 2.74 16.90
C GLY A 265 -18.83 4.27 16.85
N SER A 266 -17.68 4.84 17.22
CA SER A 266 -17.48 6.30 17.25
C SER A 266 -17.09 6.91 15.89
N VAL A 267 -17.16 6.17 14.79
CA VAL A 267 -16.81 6.67 13.44
C VAL A 267 -17.82 7.75 13.01
N PRO A 268 -17.38 9.01 12.75
CA PRO A 268 -18.28 10.08 12.34
C PRO A 268 -19.04 9.76 11.04
N ALA A 269 -20.28 10.22 10.91
CA ALA A 269 -21.12 9.94 9.74
C ALA A 269 -20.47 10.38 8.42
N GLU A 270 -19.78 11.50 8.43
CA GLU A 270 -19.02 12.00 7.27
C GLU A 270 -17.91 11.03 6.86
N MET A 271 -17.16 10.51 7.84
CA MET A 271 -16.12 9.51 7.58
C MET A 271 -16.72 8.19 7.10
N GLN A 272 -17.85 7.74 7.67
CA GLN A 272 -18.57 6.57 7.16
C GLN A 272 -18.94 6.74 5.67
N ALA A 273 -19.44 7.93 5.29
CA ALA A 273 -19.75 8.25 3.89
C ALA A 273 -18.49 8.23 3.00
N GLN A 274 -17.37 8.78 3.49
CA GLN A 274 -16.08 8.74 2.78
C GLN A 274 -15.57 7.31 2.63
N ILE A 275 -15.61 6.49 3.68
CA ILE A 275 -15.22 5.08 3.65
C ILE A 275 -16.08 4.33 2.62
N ARG A 276 -17.41 4.50 2.67
CA ARG A 276 -18.31 3.87 1.68
C ARG A 276 -17.97 4.31 0.25
N LYS A 277 -17.68 5.59 0.03
CA LYS A 277 -17.27 6.11 -1.28
C LYS A 277 -15.91 5.54 -1.72
N MET A 278 -14.94 5.45 -0.81
CA MET A 278 -13.61 4.95 -1.09
C MET A 278 -13.62 3.44 -1.36
N VAL A 279 -14.40 2.69 -0.61
CA VAL A 279 -14.52 1.22 -0.69
C VAL A 279 -15.42 0.77 -1.85
N ASN A 280 -16.49 1.54 -2.13
CA ASN A 280 -17.35 1.36 -3.29
C ASN A 280 -16.84 2.15 -4.51
N GLY A 281 -15.93 3.09 -4.30
CA GLY A 281 -15.07 3.64 -5.33
C GLY A 281 -14.16 2.51 -5.81
N GLU A 282 -14.38 2.13 -7.03
CA GLU A 282 -13.82 1.01 -7.76
C GLU A 282 -12.33 0.82 -7.46
N ILE A 283 -11.96 -0.39 -7.05
CA ILE A 283 -10.56 -0.82 -7.03
C ILE A 283 -10.03 -0.55 -8.42
N PRO A 284 -8.93 0.19 -8.60
CA PRO A 284 -8.37 0.40 -9.91
C PRO A 284 -8.16 -0.98 -10.54
N TRP A 285 -9.00 -1.35 -11.52
CA TRP A 285 -8.98 -2.66 -12.17
C TRP A 285 -7.56 -3.03 -12.63
N GLN A 286 -6.72 -2.01 -12.88
CA GLN A 286 -5.30 -2.15 -13.17
C GLN A 286 -4.53 -2.87 -12.05
N SER A 287 -4.95 -2.74 -10.78
CA SER A 287 -4.32 -3.44 -9.66
C SER A 287 -4.70 -4.92 -9.64
N ILE A 288 -5.98 -5.24 -9.92
CA ILE A 288 -6.46 -6.62 -10.03
C ILE A 288 -5.79 -7.31 -11.21
N LEU A 289 -5.69 -6.60 -12.34
CA LEU A 289 -5.07 -7.14 -13.54
C LEU A 289 -3.57 -7.39 -13.35
N ARG A 290 -2.87 -6.50 -12.61
CA ARG A 290 -1.47 -6.71 -12.24
C ARG A 290 -1.29 -7.92 -11.32
N GLN A 291 -2.14 -8.10 -10.34
CA GLN A 291 -2.13 -9.30 -9.49
C GLN A 291 -2.38 -10.57 -10.32
N PHE A 292 -3.30 -10.49 -11.28
CA PHE A 292 -3.55 -11.57 -12.21
C PHE A 292 -2.30 -11.91 -13.04
N ILE A 293 -1.63 -10.90 -13.59
CA ILE A 293 -0.39 -11.02 -14.36
C ILE A 293 0.76 -11.48 -13.47
N GLY A 294 0.98 -10.83 -12.33
CA GLY A 294 2.06 -11.14 -11.39
C GLY A 294 2.04 -12.58 -10.88
N ASN A 295 0.85 -13.15 -10.73
CA ASN A 295 0.67 -14.55 -10.32
C ASN A 295 0.79 -15.55 -11.51
N THR A 296 1.07 -15.11 -12.73
CA THR A 296 1.06 -15.92 -13.95
C THR A 296 2.48 -16.15 -14.49
N HIS A 297 3.52 -16.00 -13.68
CA HIS A 297 4.90 -16.06 -14.13
C HIS A 297 5.32 -17.44 -14.62
N ARG A 298 5.83 -17.49 -15.86
CA ARG A 298 6.59 -18.60 -16.37
C ARG A 298 8.08 -18.35 -16.05
N GLN A 299 8.74 -19.35 -15.47
CA GLN A 299 10.17 -19.28 -15.20
C GLN A 299 10.92 -19.65 -16.49
N ASP A 300 11.36 -18.66 -17.26
CA ASP A 300 12.26 -18.90 -18.38
C ASP A 300 13.70 -18.72 -17.92
N ARG A 301 14.50 -19.75 -18.20
CA ARG A 301 15.93 -19.77 -17.93
C ARG A 301 16.63 -19.02 -19.05
N LEU A 302 17.19 -17.85 -18.75
CA LEU A 302 18.01 -17.08 -19.69
C LEU A 302 19.48 -17.25 -19.37
N GLU A 303 20.29 -17.55 -20.38
CA GLU A 303 21.74 -17.47 -20.27
C GLU A 303 22.19 -16.01 -20.34
N THR A 304 23.01 -15.58 -19.40
CA THR A 304 23.49 -14.19 -19.30
C THR A 304 24.96 -14.11 -18.95
N TRP A 305 25.67 -13.22 -19.61
CA TRP A 305 27.07 -12.92 -19.32
C TRP A 305 27.25 -12.00 -18.10
N THR A 306 26.18 -11.44 -17.56
CA THR A 306 26.24 -10.62 -16.33
C THR A 306 26.48 -11.45 -15.07
N ARG A 307 26.35 -12.78 -15.16
CA ARG A 307 26.65 -13.72 -14.07
C ARG A 307 27.47 -14.86 -14.64
N SER A 308 28.57 -15.23 -13.95
CA SER A 308 29.40 -16.39 -14.31
C SER A 308 28.64 -17.68 -13.98
N SER A 309 28.87 -18.72 -14.79
CA SER A 309 28.38 -20.07 -14.49
C SER A 309 29.02 -20.58 -13.19
N LYS A 310 28.19 -21.11 -12.25
CA LYS A 310 28.72 -21.74 -11.03
C LYS A 310 29.52 -23.02 -11.30
N LYS A 311 29.33 -23.65 -12.48
CA LYS A 311 30.03 -24.88 -12.87
C LYS A 311 31.30 -24.62 -13.66
N ASP A 312 31.35 -23.54 -14.41
CA ASP A 312 32.50 -23.10 -15.20
C ASP A 312 32.57 -21.57 -15.21
N PRO A 313 33.24 -20.96 -14.19
CA PRO A 313 33.25 -19.50 -14.04
C PRO A 313 34.01 -18.75 -15.14
N MET A 314 34.85 -19.43 -15.92
CA MET A 314 35.74 -18.79 -16.88
C MET A 314 35.33 -18.94 -18.36
N GLY A 315 34.36 -19.75 -18.68
CA GLY A 315 34.07 -20.10 -20.08
C GLY A 315 32.59 -20.10 -20.49
N GLN A 316 31.66 -20.00 -19.56
CA GLN A 316 30.20 -20.07 -19.90
C GLN A 316 29.39 -19.00 -19.21
N PRO A 317 28.31 -18.51 -19.89
CA PRO A 317 27.37 -17.59 -19.28
C PRO A 317 26.65 -18.24 -18.08
N GLY A 318 26.42 -17.48 -17.07
CA GLY A 318 25.56 -17.89 -15.95
C GLY A 318 24.09 -17.87 -16.34
N THR A 319 23.26 -18.38 -15.44
CA THR A 319 21.82 -18.43 -15.67
C THR A 319 21.11 -17.37 -14.85
N SER A 320 20.25 -16.58 -15.50
CA SER A 320 19.30 -15.70 -14.87
C SER A 320 17.89 -16.24 -15.13
N TRP A 321 17.00 -16.09 -14.15
CA TRP A 321 15.59 -16.39 -14.32
C TRP A 321 14.86 -15.12 -14.76
N SER A 322 14.20 -15.18 -15.92
CA SER A 322 13.30 -14.12 -16.37
C SER A 322 11.86 -14.55 -16.07
N TYR A 323 11.12 -13.68 -15.43
CA TYR A 323 9.72 -13.88 -15.10
C TYR A 323 8.90 -13.00 -16.05
N ARG A 324 8.59 -13.51 -17.25
CA ARG A 324 7.69 -12.83 -18.19
C ARG A 324 6.45 -13.69 -18.38
N ALA A 325 5.28 -13.14 -18.07
CA ALA A 325 4.01 -13.78 -18.42
C ALA A 325 3.70 -13.54 -19.89
N SER A 326 3.38 -14.57 -20.63
CA SER A 326 2.83 -14.44 -21.97
C SER A 326 1.31 -14.39 -21.89
N ILE A 327 0.72 -13.24 -22.21
CA ILE A 327 -0.71 -12.98 -22.07
C ILE A 327 -1.36 -12.88 -23.44
N GLY A 328 -2.45 -13.62 -23.65
CA GLY A 328 -3.35 -13.44 -24.78
C GLY A 328 -4.50 -12.51 -24.39
N ALA A 329 -4.56 -11.33 -24.99
CA ALA A 329 -5.67 -10.38 -24.84
C ALA A 329 -6.62 -10.48 -26.04
N PHE A 330 -7.92 -10.64 -25.76
CA PHE A 330 -8.96 -10.79 -26.77
C PHE A 330 -9.94 -9.64 -26.67
N LEU A 331 -10.01 -8.82 -27.72
CA LEU A 331 -10.86 -7.64 -27.80
C LEU A 331 -12.13 -7.94 -28.58
N ASP A 332 -13.26 -7.79 -27.92
CA ASP A 332 -14.58 -7.94 -28.52
C ASP A 332 -14.84 -6.83 -29.53
N GLN A 333 -15.14 -7.21 -30.74
CA GLN A 333 -15.45 -6.36 -31.90
C GLN A 333 -16.89 -6.47 -32.34
N SER A 334 -17.74 -7.14 -31.55
CA SER A 334 -19.14 -7.34 -31.85
C SER A 334 -19.91 -6.03 -32.02
N GLY A 335 -21.05 -6.09 -32.69
CA GLY A 335 -21.88 -4.90 -32.95
C GLY A 335 -22.51 -4.29 -31.66
N SER A 336 -22.53 -5.03 -30.53
CA SER A 336 -23.01 -4.55 -29.25
C SER A 336 -22.02 -3.59 -28.55
N VAL A 337 -20.72 -3.72 -28.85
CA VAL A 337 -19.67 -2.81 -28.39
C VAL A 337 -19.69 -1.57 -29.28
N ASP A 338 -20.13 -0.42 -28.77
CA ASP A 338 -20.15 0.83 -29.52
C ASP A 338 -18.71 1.43 -29.66
N ASP A 339 -18.56 2.46 -30.50
CA ASP A 339 -17.24 3.04 -30.76
C ASP A 339 -16.67 3.77 -29.53
N GLU A 340 -17.50 4.34 -28.64
CA GLU A 340 -17.06 4.95 -27.39
C GLU A 340 -16.51 3.87 -26.42
N GLN A 341 -17.21 2.74 -26.34
CA GLN A 341 -16.74 1.59 -25.54
C GLN A 341 -15.45 1.00 -26.09
N LEU A 342 -15.35 0.92 -27.44
CA LEU A 342 -14.14 0.47 -28.11
C LEU A 342 -12.95 1.37 -27.80
N GLU A 343 -13.13 2.70 -27.82
CA GLU A 343 -12.10 3.66 -27.40
C GLU A 343 -11.66 3.45 -25.95
N LEU A 344 -12.60 3.22 -25.05
CA LEU A 344 -12.27 2.92 -23.65
C LEU A 344 -11.45 1.64 -23.53
N LEU A 345 -11.85 0.56 -24.23
CA LEU A 345 -11.12 -0.71 -24.22
C LEU A 345 -9.69 -0.57 -24.78
N PHE A 346 -9.50 0.20 -25.85
CA PHE A 346 -8.16 0.53 -26.37
C PHE A 346 -7.36 1.41 -25.43
N GLY A 347 -7.97 2.37 -24.74
CA GLY A 347 -7.34 3.18 -23.71
C GLY A 347 -6.79 2.31 -22.57
N GLU A 348 -7.52 1.27 -22.21
CA GLU A 348 -7.11 0.30 -21.18
C GLU A 348 -5.99 -0.62 -21.66
N LEU A 349 -6.02 -1.06 -22.91
CA LEU A 349 -4.91 -1.81 -23.53
C LEU A 349 -3.63 -0.96 -23.56
N ALA A 350 -3.74 0.34 -23.86
CA ALA A 350 -2.60 1.26 -23.79
C ALA A 350 -2.06 1.42 -22.35
N SER A 351 -2.94 1.43 -21.35
CA SER A 351 -2.53 1.43 -19.94
C SER A 351 -1.84 0.13 -19.55
N LEU A 352 -2.36 -1.02 -20.01
CA LEU A 352 -1.76 -2.33 -19.79
C LEU A 352 -0.38 -2.45 -20.45
N SER A 353 -0.21 -1.92 -21.67
CA SER A 353 1.06 -1.98 -22.41
C SER A 353 2.22 -1.25 -21.72
N ARG A 354 1.93 -0.28 -20.86
CA ARG A 354 2.97 0.40 -20.05
C ARG A 354 3.59 -0.54 -19.01
N LYS A 355 2.89 -1.60 -18.64
CA LYS A 355 3.22 -2.46 -17.50
C LYS A 355 3.54 -3.91 -17.89
N ALA A 356 2.93 -4.43 -18.94
CA ALA A 356 3.11 -5.80 -19.38
C ALA A 356 3.14 -5.90 -20.90
N GLU A 357 3.86 -6.90 -21.40
CA GLU A 357 3.80 -7.30 -22.82
C GLU A 357 2.67 -8.32 -23.00
N PHE A 358 1.85 -8.15 -24.02
CA PHE A 358 0.75 -9.06 -24.35
C PHE A 358 0.53 -9.14 -25.84
N THR A 359 -0.13 -10.21 -26.28
CA THR A 359 -0.55 -10.37 -27.69
C THR A 359 -2.05 -10.10 -27.78
N LEU A 360 -2.41 -9.09 -28.57
CA LEU A 360 -3.81 -8.73 -28.82
C LEU A 360 -4.35 -9.50 -30.02
N PHE A 361 -5.58 -9.97 -29.89
CA PHE A 361 -6.41 -10.53 -30.94
C PHE A 361 -7.77 -9.85 -30.93
N HIS A 362 -8.35 -9.62 -32.10
CA HIS A 362 -9.73 -9.19 -32.22
C HIS A 362 -10.63 -10.44 -32.45
N PHE A 363 -11.81 -10.39 -31.89
CA PHE A 363 -12.79 -11.44 -32.07
C PHE A 363 -14.22 -10.89 -32.15
N ASP A 364 -15.10 -11.65 -32.78
CA ASP A 364 -16.54 -11.53 -32.71
C ASP A 364 -17.14 -12.93 -32.39
N THR A 365 -17.57 -13.71 -33.33
CA THR A 365 -17.91 -15.15 -33.16
C THR A 365 -16.66 -16.03 -33.24
N GLU A 366 -15.61 -15.58 -33.91
CA GLU A 366 -14.33 -16.27 -34.07
C GLU A 366 -13.17 -15.30 -33.91
N VAL A 367 -12.01 -15.84 -33.52
CA VAL A 367 -10.78 -15.03 -33.39
C VAL A 367 -10.18 -14.73 -34.75
N ASP A 368 -9.91 -13.46 -35.03
CA ASP A 368 -9.19 -13.04 -36.22
C ASP A 368 -7.66 -13.20 -36.01
N GLU A 369 -7.12 -14.32 -36.51
CA GLU A 369 -5.68 -14.60 -36.43
C GLU A 369 -4.83 -13.55 -37.16
N LYS A 370 -5.37 -12.83 -38.15
CA LYS A 370 -4.68 -11.79 -38.89
C LYS A 370 -4.53 -10.51 -38.06
N SER A 371 -5.39 -10.31 -37.05
CA SER A 371 -5.32 -9.18 -36.13
C SER A 371 -4.22 -9.30 -35.07
N ARG A 372 -3.51 -10.42 -35.02
CA ARG A 372 -2.46 -10.69 -34.03
C ARG A 372 -1.45 -9.55 -33.97
N THR A 373 -1.45 -8.83 -32.88
CA THR A 373 -0.55 -7.69 -32.63
C THR A 373 0.14 -7.86 -31.28
N MET A 374 1.47 -7.86 -31.28
CA MET A 374 2.24 -7.91 -30.03
C MET A 374 2.40 -6.50 -29.48
N TYR A 375 1.82 -6.25 -28.32
CA TYR A 375 1.97 -5.00 -27.58
C TYR A 375 3.20 -5.08 -26.68
N ARG A 376 4.15 -4.19 -26.93
CA ARG A 376 5.36 -4.01 -26.09
C ARG A 376 5.20 -2.81 -25.17
N LYS A 377 6.04 -2.74 -24.16
CA LYS A 377 6.00 -1.66 -23.15
C LYS A 377 5.96 -0.25 -23.81
N GLY A 378 4.90 0.47 -23.51
CA GLY A 378 4.68 1.84 -24.00
C GLY A 378 4.09 1.95 -25.40
N MET A 379 3.71 0.87 -26.05
CA MET A 379 3.06 0.89 -27.35
C MET A 379 1.62 1.41 -27.22
N MET A 380 1.25 2.37 -28.06
CA MET A 380 -0.12 2.88 -28.18
C MET A 380 -0.67 2.49 -29.54
N SER A 381 -1.94 2.10 -29.59
CA SER A 381 -2.67 1.88 -30.84
C SER A 381 -3.89 2.76 -30.88
N MET A 382 -4.22 3.26 -32.07
CA MET A 382 -5.49 3.95 -32.25
C MET A 382 -6.64 2.92 -32.31
N PRO A 383 -7.82 3.26 -31.77
CA PRO A 383 -9.00 2.41 -31.89
C PRO A 383 -9.32 2.16 -33.35
N TYR A 384 -9.53 0.91 -33.69
CA TYR A 384 -10.01 0.52 -35.03
C TYR A 384 -10.88 -0.72 -34.93
N ARG A 385 -11.90 -0.78 -35.76
CA ARG A 385 -12.81 -1.89 -35.85
C ARG A 385 -12.46 -2.75 -37.10
N THR A 386 -12.29 -4.02 -36.90
CA THR A 386 -12.01 -4.98 -38.00
C THR A 386 -13.20 -5.87 -38.34
N ARG A 387 -14.13 -6.02 -37.39
CA ARG A 387 -15.30 -6.88 -37.49
C ARG A 387 -16.53 -6.24 -36.85
N CYS A 388 -17.71 -6.72 -37.16
CA CYS A 388 -18.97 -6.24 -36.59
C CYS A 388 -20.03 -7.38 -36.70
N GLY A 389 -19.73 -8.52 -36.02
CA GLY A 389 -20.64 -9.69 -35.96
C GLY A 389 -21.36 -9.80 -34.62
N GLY A 390 -21.88 -10.96 -34.33
CA GLY A 390 -22.35 -11.35 -33.00
C GLY A 390 -21.18 -11.64 -32.08
N THR A 391 -21.46 -11.96 -30.82
CA THR A 391 -20.43 -12.32 -29.82
C THR A 391 -20.53 -13.79 -29.45
N ASP A 392 -19.43 -14.53 -29.56
CA ASP A 392 -19.29 -15.89 -29.02
C ASP A 392 -17.97 -16.05 -28.28
N PHE A 393 -18.05 -16.26 -26.97
CA PHE A 393 -16.86 -16.44 -26.12
C PHE A 393 -16.20 -17.81 -26.24
N ASP A 394 -16.86 -18.78 -26.88
CA ASP A 394 -16.25 -20.06 -27.20
C ASP A 394 -15.19 -19.95 -28.31
N GLY A 395 -15.27 -18.94 -29.19
CA GLY A 395 -14.24 -18.62 -30.17
C GLY A 395 -12.87 -18.36 -29.53
N PRO A 396 -12.73 -17.33 -28.70
CA PRO A 396 -11.51 -17.04 -27.91
C PRO A 396 -11.08 -18.20 -27.00
N HIS A 397 -12.03 -18.91 -26.38
CA HIS A 397 -11.72 -20.07 -25.53
C HIS A 397 -11.03 -21.19 -26.35
N ASN A 398 -11.62 -21.59 -27.43
CA ASN A 398 -11.10 -22.66 -28.29
C ASN A 398 -9.72 -22.27 -28.87
N PHE A 399 -9.58 -21.03 -29.30
CA PHE A 399 -8.30 -20.49 -29.77
C PHE A 399 -7.22 -20.56 -28.69
N PHE A 400 -7.51 -20.10 -27.48
CA PHE A 400 -6.57 -20.14 -26.37
C PHE A 400 -6.17 -21.58 -26.01
N VAL A 401 -7.10 -22.51 -25.98
CA VAL A 401 -6.82 -23.94 -25.72
C VAL A 401 -5.87 -24.51 -26.78
N LYS A 402 -6.09 -24.20 -28.06
CA LYS A 402 -5.19 -24.60 -29.16
C LYS A 402 -3.78 -24.04 -29.01
N HIS A 403 -3.65 -22.77 -28.49
CA HIS A 403 -2.37 -22.07 -28.33
C HIS A 403 -1.88 -22.05 -26.87
N ARG A 404 -2.31 -23.04 -26.08
CA ARG A 404 -1.99 -23.12 -24.63
C ARG A 404 -0.50 -23.13 -24.29
N LYS A 405 0.36 -23.49 -25.25
CA LYS A 405 1.81 -23.47 -25.08
C LYS A 405 2.42 -22.07 -25.24
N GLU A 406 1.71 -21.16 -25.91
CA GLU A 406 2.17 -19.81 -26.20
C GLU A 406 1.76 -18.83 -25.07
N PHE A 407 0.60 -19.07 -24.44
CA PHE A 407 0.02 -18.13 -23.47
C PHE A 407 -0.18 -18.77 -22.10
N ASP A 408 0.16 -18.03 -21.06
CA ASP A 408 0.00 -18.43 -19.67
C ASP A 408 -1.37 -18.02 -19.10
N ALA A 409 -1.93 -16.90 -19.58
CA ALA A 409 -3.20 -16.35 -19.16
C ALA A 409 -3.97 -15.69 -20.31
N MET A 410 -5.28 -15.62 -20.15
CA MET A 410 -6.23 -15.04 -21.08
C MET A 410 -6.94 -13.86 -20.47
N ILE A 411 -7.03 -12.75 -21.21
CA ILE A 411 -7.83 -11.58 -20.86
C ILE A 411 -8.84 -11.35 -21.97
N ILE A 412 -10.11 -11.21 -21.62
CA ILE A 412 -11.20 -10.90 -22.57
C ILE A 412 -11.73 -9.50 -22.21
N LEU A 413 -11.72 -8.61 -23.21
CA LEU A 413 -12.27 -7.26 -23.09
C LEU A 413 -13.59 -7.22 -23.88
N THR A 414 -14.71 -6.95 -23.20
CA THR A 414 -16.06 -7.11 -23.78
C THR A 414 -17.10 -6.24 -23.05
N ASP A 415 -18.28 -6.07 -23.62
CA ASP A 415 -19.47 -5.57 -22.94
C ASP A 415 -20.20 -6.65 -22.11
N GLY A 416 -19.83 -7.94 -22.29
CA GLY A 416 -20.36 -9.07 -21.54
C GLY A 416 -21.68 -9.64 -22.07
N GLY A 417 -22.16 -9.20 -23.24
CA GLY A 417 -23.48 -9.50 -23.79
C GLY A 417 -23.65 -10.87 -24.48
N ALA A 418 -22.82 -11.89 -24.12
CA ALA A 418 -22.87 -13.20 -24.74
C ALA A 418 -23.04 -14.34 -23.71
N PRO A 419 -23.46 -15.55 -24.18
CA PRO A 419 -23.60 -16.73 -23.33
C PRO A 419 -22.28 -17.16 -22.67
N LYS A 420 -22.40 -17.93 -21.58
CA LYS A 420 -21.25 -18.50 -20.86
C LYS A 420 -20.46 -19.42 -21.78
N PRO A 421 -19.14 -19.23 -21.95
CA PRO A 421 -18.28 -20.14 -22.68
C PRO A 421 -18.02 -21.40 -21.85
N LYS A 422 -17.35 -22.38 -22.48
CA LYS A 422 -16.88 -23.58 -21.81
C LYS A 422 -16.00 -23.23 -20.59
N SER A 423 -16.10 -24.07 -19.55
CA SER A 423 -15.31 -23.87 -18.32
C SER A 423 -13.82 -23.95 -18.61
N ALA A 424 -13.07 -23.04 -18.00
CA ALA A 424 -11.62 -22.93 -18.19
C ALA A 424 -10.85 -23.66 -17.08
N ASN A 425 -9.86 -24.45 -17.45
CA ASN A 425 -8.85 -25.01 -16.52
C ASN A 425 -7.56 -24.16 -16.47
N TYR A 426 -7.62 -22.95 -16.98
CA TYR A 426 -6.55 -21.96 -17.05
C TYR A 426 -7.01 -20.63 -16.45
N ARG A 427 -6.07 -19.69 -16.28
CA ARG A 427 -6.37 -18.36 -15.75
C ARG A 427 -7.05 -17.50 -16.80
N ARG A 428 -8.24 -17.01 -16.49
CA ARG A 428 -9.04 -16.15 -17.35
C ARG A 428 -9.51 -14.92 -16.57
N ALA A 429 -9.35 -13.76 -17.19
CA ALA A 429 -9.87 -12.49 -16.67
C ALA A 429 -10.82 -11.86 -17.68
N TRP A 430 -11.90 -11.29 -17.17
CA TRP A 430 -12.93 -10.56 -17.89
C TRP A 430 -12.80 -9.09 -17.57
N VAL A 431 -12.62 -8.25 -18.57
CA VAL A 431 -12.62 -6.80 -18.45
C VAL A 431 -13.90 -6.30 -19.12
N VAL A 432 -14.85 -5.85 -18.30
CA VAL A 432 -16.19 -5.48 -18.75
C VAL A 432 -16.33 -3.98 -18.83
N THR A 433 -16.89 -3.46 -19.91
CA THR A 433 -17.11 -2.03 -20.14
C THR A 433 -18.02 -1.41 -19.06
N PRO A 434 -17.88 -0.08 -18.81
CA PRO A 434 -18.66 0.60 -17.78
C PRO A 434 -20.17 0.46 -17.99
N GLY A 435 -20.90 0.21 -16.90
CA GLY A 435 -22.36 0.07 -16.94
C GLY A 435 -22.88 -1.30 -17.37
N ASN A 436 -22.05 -2.15 -17.96
CA ASN A 436 -22.39 -3.48 -18.41
C ASN A 436 -21.98 -4.54 -17.39
N LYS A 437 -22.54 -5.76 -17.52
CA LYS A 437 -22.24 -6.93 -16.69
C LYS A 437 -22.19 -8.16 -17.57
N LEU A 438 -21.45 -9.18 -17.12
CA LEU A 438 -21.51 -10.49 -17.78
C LEU A 438 -22.95 -11.04 -17.72
N ALA A 439 -23.44 -11.53 -18.85
CA ALA A 439 -24.76 -12.15 -18.96
C ALA A 439 -24.86 -13.54 -18.28
N PHE A 440 -23.76 -14.00 -17.66
CA PHE A 440 -23.63 -15.30 -17.01
C PHE A 440 -22.84 -15.24 -15.73
N GLU A 441 -22.91 -16.27 -14.90
CA GLU A 441 -22.08 -16.45 -13.72
C GLU A 441 -20.68 -16.97 -14.12
N PRO A 442 -19.58 -16.22 -13.82
CA PRO A 442 -18.22 -16.63 -14.15
C PRO A 442 -17.82 -17.90 -13.38
N ASP A 443 -16.80 -18.61 -13.86
CA ASP A 443 -16.25 -19.76 -13.15
C ASP A 443 -15.51 -19.27 -11.87
N ALA A 444 -15.42 -20.13 -10.86
CA ALA A 444 -14.81 -19.79 -9.57
C ALA A 444 -13.34 -19.32 -9.64
N ARG A 445 -12.66 -19.60 -10.75
CA ARG A 445 -11.27 -19.18 -11.00
C ARG A 445 -11.16 -17.97 -11.92
N ASP A 446 -12.26 -17.51 -12.49
CA ASP A 446 -12.30 -16.34 -13.33
C ASP A 446 -12.22 -15.09 -12.48
N ILE A 447 -11.49 -14.11 -12.97
CA ILE A 447 -11.45 -12.78 -12.39
C ILE A 447 -12.31 -11.86 -13.24
N VAL A 448 -13.30 -11.22 -12.64
CA VAL A 448 -14.14 -10.22 -13.31
C VAL A 448 -13.75 -8.83 -12.86
N ILE A 449 -13.42 -8.00 -13.82
CA ILE A 449 -12.96 -6.65 -13.65
C ILE A 449 -13.95 -5.72 -14.32
N GLN A 450 -14.63 -4.90 -13.54
CA GLN A 450 -15.53 -3.87 -14.04
C GLN A 450 -14.73 -2.61 -14.36
N MET A 451 -14.79 -2.14 -15.60
CA MET A 451 -14.17 -0.84 -15.94
C MET A 451 -14.96 0.31 -15.33
N THR A 452 -14.20 1.33 -14.89
CA THR A 452 -14.74 2.55 -14.35
C THR A 452 -14.84 3.60 -15.45
N GLY A 453 -16.04 3.97 -15.83
CA GLY A 453 -16.29 5.05 -16.74
C GLY A 453 -17.36 5.97 -16.16
N LYS A 454 -17.25 7.27 -16.37
CA LYS A 454 -18.38 8.16 -16.16
C LYS A 454 -19.47 7.70 -17.12
N ALA A 455 -20.51 7.02 -16.60
CA ALA A 455 -21.77 6.96 -17.31
C ALA A 455 -22.16 8.41 -17.59
N LYS A 456 -22.15 8.82 -18.86
CA LYS A 456 -22.79 10.07 -19.23
C LYS A 456 -24.26 9.95 -18.87
N SER A 457 -24.72 10.80 -17.93
CA SER A 457 -26.13 11.04 -17.61
C SER A 457 -26.84 11.61 -18.82
#